data_eabe193a6d5518f64e8797ec50e25675
#
_entry.id   eabe193a6d5518f64e8797ec50e25675
#
_cell.length_a   1.000
_cell.length_b   1.000
_cell.length_c   1.000
_cell.angle_alpha   90.00
_cell.angle_beta   90.00
_cell.angle_gamma   90.00
#
_symmetry.space_group_name_H-M   'P 1'
#
loop_
_entity.id
_entity.type
_entity.pdbx_description
1 polymer ?
#
loop_
_entity_poly.entity_id
_entity_poly.type
_entity_poly.pdbx_seq_one_letter_code
_entity_poly.pdbx_strand_id
1 'polypeptide(L)'
;MINSIQHFQEQGVKNLTEIFSHYTDDLTKFAEMVYGVTKEVTKLGLSLIEEELESYDELLRKRQDLRKGWYIERRDETKLLTSLGEICYSRTYFHNKETGEYCYLLDRLMGLESHARISEDAEARILEEAVESSYRKGGINACIGEQEVSKETVMNKLHTLEFPLLEPLKEKRRVSRLYIDADEDHVSLQYLEKKGDIKKPRINTVMPKLIYVYEDVNFDGSKHELVNCHYFGGDYAGTEGTKELWQEVFDFITESYDEEVLEKIYINGDGADWIRTGAGMHAKARFVLDRFHMHKYIISATSHLKDSAQDARSEIYRAINGKRKWAAEEAFDKILHVTESETKAKAVESAKNYILGNWAGIMESVRVKDKSLQCSAEGHVSHIYSDRMSSRPLGWSRTGADKMARLRIYRQNKRDILELVRYQKKELPLAAGAEEVIYSATQMLTAERRNKNRLGKLADMPVYSIPYPQIKKIAALKNHIWGL
;
A
#
# COMPACT_ATOMS: atom_id res chain seq x y z
N MET A 1 -17.11 33.10 -18.51
CA MET A 1 -17.82 32.74 -17.25
C MET A 1 -17.95 31.25 -17.27
N ILE A 2 -17.64 30.58 -16.20
CA ILE A 2 -17.77 29.12 -16.13
C ILE A 2 -19.24 28.80 -16.03
N ASN A 3 -19.80 28.10 -17.04
CA ASN A 3 -21.23 27.79 -17.12
C ASN A 3 -21.72 26.97 -15.92
N SER A 4 -20.90 26.04 -15.45
CA SER A 4 -21.18 25.20 -14.28
C SER A 4 -21.41 26.03 -13.01
N ILE A 5 -20.60 27.08 -12.79
CA ILE A 5 -20.79 28.00 -11.65
C ILE A 5 -22.08 28.80 -11.80
N GLN A 6 -22.38 29.30 -13.00
CA GLN A 6 -23.63 30.03 -13.25
C GLN A 6 -24.84 29.13 -13.03
N HIS A 7 -24.82 27.92 -13.56
CA HIS A 7 -25.89 26.94 -13.34
C HIS A 7 -26.07 26.62 -11.84
N PHE A 8 -24.95 26.45 -11.10
CA PHE A 8 -25.02 26.23 -9.66
C PHE A 8 -25.61 27.44 -8.91
N GLN A 9 -25.28 28.67 -9.31
CA GLN A 9 -25.88 29.86 -8.72
C GLN A 9 -27.41 29.94 -8.97
N GLU A 10 -27.86 29.50 -10.13
CA GLU A 10 -29.27 29.56 -10.50
C GLU A 10 -30.08 28.40 -9.92
N GLN A 11 -29.56 27.17 -9.97
CA GLN A 11 -30.27 25.95 -9.56
C GLN A 11 -29.71 25.32 -8.29
N GLY A 12 -28.37 25.19 -8.17
CA GLY A 12 -27.74 24.55 -7.00
C GLY A 12 -28.02 25.28 -5.70
N VAL A 13 -28.00 26.63 -5.73
CA VAL A 13 -28.36 27.46 -4.55
C VAL A 13 -29.80 27.25 -4.15
N LYS A 14 -30.72 27.11 -5.12
CA LYS A 14 -32.13 26.78 -4.84
C LYS A 14 -32.26 25.42 -4.18
N ASN A 15 -31.61 24.41 -4.73
CA ASN A 15 -31.60 23.06 -4.16
C ASN A 15 -31.05 23.05 -2.73
N LEU A 16 -29.94 23.76 -2.46
CA LEU A 16 -29.40 23.90 -1.11
C LEU A 16 -30.36 24.61 -0.17
N THR A 17 -31.06 25.67 -0.65
CA THR A 17 -32.06 26.39 0.14
C THR A 17 -33.24 25.48 0.47
N GLU A 18 -33.72 24.68 -0.46
CA GLU A 18 -34.77 23.67 -0.25
C GLU A 18 -34.35 22.62 0.78
N ILE A 19 -33.11 22.09 0.67
CA ILE A 19 -32.55 21.17 1.63
C ILE A 19 -32.54 21.77 3.04
N PHE A 20 -32.05 23.00 3.19
CA PHE A 20 -32.02 23.68 4.49
C PHE A 20 -33.43 23.98 5.03
N SER A 21 -34.36 24.42 4.16
CA SER A 21 -35.75 24.69 4.58
C SER A 21 -36.42 23.42 5.08
N HIS A 22 -36.24 22.31 4.38
CA HIS A 22 -36.84 21.01 4.73
C HIS A 22 -36.37 20.51 6.12
N TYR A 23 -35.13 20.82 6.51
CA TYR A 23 -34.55 20.37 7.79
C TYR A 23 -34.59 21.45 8.90
N THR A 24 -35.00 22.65 8.59
CA THR A 24 -35.12 23.73 9.62
C THR A 24 -36.15 23.37 10.69
N ASP A 25 -37.24 22.71 10.30
CA ASP A 25 -38.33 22.33 11.20
C ASP A 25 -38.04 21.02 11.99
N ASP A 26 -37.06 20.26 11.57
CA ASP A 26 -36.70 18.96 12.21
C ASP A 26 -35.18 18.71 12.18
N LEU A 27 -34.49 19.22 13.19
CA LEU A 27 -33.03 19.07 13.34
C LEU A 27 -32.58 17.64 13.61
N THR A 28 -33.50 16.71 13.89
CA THR A 28 -33.14 15.28 14.05
C THR A 28 -32.71 14.64 12.73
N LYS A 29 -33.06 15.27 11.60
CA LYS A 29 -32.66 14.83 10.24
C LYS A 29 -31.34 15.47 9.77
N PHE A 30 -30.45 15.78 10.70
CA PHE A 30 -29.16 16.39 10.37
C PHE A 30 -28.32 15.58 9.36
N ALA A 31 -28.35 14.23 9.45
CA ALA A 31 -27.62 13.38 8.54
C ALA A 31 -28.09 13.52 7.08
N GLU A 32 -29.40 13.58 6.85
CA GLU A 32 -29.98 13.75 5.52
C GLU A 32 -29.63 15.13 4.94
N MET A 33 -29.59 16.16 5.77
CA MET A 33 -29.12 17.48 5.35
C MET A 33 -27.66 17.42 4.87
N VAL A 34 -26.78 16.76 5.63
CA VAL A 34 -25.36 16.58 5.24
C VAL A 34 -25.26 15.83 3.91
N TYR A 35 -26.01 14.75 3.73
CA TYR A 35 -26.04 14.00 2.46
C TYR A 35 -26.55 14.86 1.29
N GLY A 36 -27.61 15.63 1.50
CA GLY A 36 -28.15 16.52 0.49
C GLY A 36 -27.14 17.59 0.05
N VAL A 37 -26.49 18.22 1.00
CA VAL A 37 -25.43 19.22 0.72
C VAL A 37 -24.25 18.57 0.00
N THR A 38 -23.79 17.41 0.46
CA THR A 38 -22.68 16.68 -0.18
C THR A 38 -23.02 16.34 -1.63
N LYS A 39 -24.23 15.88 -1.90
CA LYS A 39 -24.71 15.53 -3.27
C LYS A 39 -24.69 16.75 -4.19
N GLU A 40 -25.20 17.89 -3.75
CA GLU A 40 -25.22 19.12 -4.57
C GLU A 40 -23.81 19.68 -4.82
N VAL A 41 -22.93 19.66 -3.82
CA VAL A 41 -21.54 20.10 -4.00
C VAL A 41 -20.76 19.14 -4.91
N THR A 42 -21.00 17.83 -4.79
CA THR A 42 -20.39 16.82 -5.68
C THR A 42 -20.81 17.04 -7.13
N LYS A 43 -22.09 17.31 -7.41
CA LYS A 43 -22.57 17.64 -8.77
C LYS A 43 -21.85 18.86 -9.33
N LEU A 44 -21.69 19.92 -8.55
CA LEU A 44 -20.92 21.08 -8.98
C LEU A 44 -19.48 20.71 -9.33
N GLY A 45 -18.82 19.91 -8.49
CA GLY A 45 -17.45 19.45 -8.72
C GLY A 45 -17.31 18.67 -10.03
N LEU A 46 -18.23 17.73 -10.29
CA LEU A 46 -18.26 16.95 -11.54
C LEU A 46 -18.47 17.85 -12.77
N SER A 47 -19.47 18.75 -12.72
CA SER A 47 -19.74 19.67 -13.83
C SER A 47 -18.58 20.63 -14.12
N LEU A 48 -17.84 21.06 -13.08
CA LEU A 48 -16.63 21.87 -13.28
C LEU A 48 -15.51 21.11 -13.99
N ILE A 49 -15.31 19.84 -13.64
CA ILE A 49 -14.31 18.99 -14.28
C ILE A 49 -14.70 18.76 -15.76
N GLU A 50 -15.96 18.42 -16.02
CA GLU A 50 -16.48 18.22 -17.40
C GLU A 50 -16.28 19.48 -18.25
N GLU A 51 -16.70 20.64 -17.74
CA GLU A 51 -16.56 21.92 -18.45
C GLU A 51 -15.09 22.27 -18.72
N GLU A 52 -14.20 21.97 -17.80
CA GLU A 52 -12.77 22.25 -17.96
C GLU A 52 -12.15 21.32 -19.02
N LEU A 53 -12.47 20.03 -19.01
CA LEU A 53 -12.00 19.07 -20.03
C LEU A 53 -12.51 19.43 -21.43
N GLU A 54 -13.79 19.77 -21.55
CA GLU A 54 -14.36 20.23 -22.83
C GLU A 54 -13.73 21.56 -23.31
N SER A 55 -13.36 22.41 -22.38
CA SER A 55 -12.66 23.67 -22.66
C SER A 55 -11.26 23.43 -23.25
N TYR A 56 -10.52 22.44 -22.70
CA TYR A 56 -9.23 22.02 -23.27
C TYR A 56 -9.38 21.39 -24.64
N ASP A 57 -10.37 20.52 -24.85
CA ASP A 57 -10.65 19.94 -26.17
C ASP A 57 -10.96 21.03 -27.20
N GLU A 58 -11.80 21.99 -26.85
CA GLU A 58 -12.16 23.09 -27.71
C GLU A 58 -10.96 24.00 -28.03
N LEU A 59 -10.05 24.18 -27.07
CA LEU A 59 -8.79 24.92 -27.30
C LEU A 59 -7.89 24.20 -28.31
N LEU A 60 -7.74 22.87 -28.19
CA LEU A 60 -7.01 22.04 -29.16
C LEU A 60 -7.65 22.12 -30.55
N ARG A 61 -8.98 22.14 -30.63
CA ARG A 61 -9.71 22.28 -31.91
C ARG A 61 -9.47 23.63 -32.57
N LYS A 62 -9.50 24.73 -31.82
CA LYS A 62 -9.36 26.10 -32.33
C LYS A 62 -7.94 26.48 -32.66
N ARG A 63 -6.96 25.98 -31.91
CA ARG A 63 -5.56 26.36 -32.01
C ARG A 63 -4.73 25.32 -32.74
N GLN A 64 -4.62 25.48 -34.06
CA GLN A 64 -3.86 24.57 -34.91
C GLN A 64 -2.35 24.58 -34.57
N ASP A 65 -1.83 25.66 -34.03
CA ASP A 65 -0.44 25.77 -33.58
C ASP A 65 -0.10 24.83 -32.41
N LEU A 66 -1.08 24.46 -31.57
CA LEU A 66 -0.94 23.51 -30.46
C LEU A 66 -1.00 22.04 -30.89
N ARG A 67 -1.50 21.76 -32.10
CA ARG A 67 -1.68 20.42 -32.64
C ARG A 67 -1.06 20.27 -34.02
N LYS A 68 0.16 20.71 -34.20
CA LYS A 68 0.88 20.64 -35.48
C LYS A 68 0.87 19.21 -36.04
N GLY A 69 0.54 19.07 -37.32
CA GLY A 69 0.42 17.77 -37.99
C GLY A 69 -0.86 16.99 -37.71
N TRP A 70 -1.67 17.41 -36.75
CA TRP A 70 -2.90 16.72 -36.36
C TRP A 70 -4.15 17.39 -36.94
N TYR A 71 -5.02 16.60 -37.57
CA TYR A 71 -6.27 17.03 -38.21
C TYR A 71 -7.47 16.46 -37.49
N ILE A 72 -8.54 17.22 -37.41
CA ILE A 72 -9.80 16.80 -36.75
C ILE A 72 -10.49 15.76 -37.64
N GLU A 73 -10.85 14.61 -37.03
CA GLU A 73 -11.66 13.56 -37.70
C GLU A 73 -13.10 13.59 -37.24
N ARG A 74 -13.34 13.48 -35.93
CA ARG A 74 -14.69 13.47 -35.33
C ARG A 74 -14.65 13.90 -33.88
N ARG A 75 -15.81 14.06 -33.27
CA ARG A 75 -15.99 14.32 -31.85
C ARG A 75 -16.84 13.20 -31.25
N ASP A 76 -16.36 12.62 -30.14
CA ASP A 76 -17.00 11.52 -29.45
C ASP A 76 -17.24 11.85 -27.99
N GLU A 77 -18.36 11.39 -27.43
CA GLU A 77 -18.58 11.40 -25.97
C GLU A 77 -17.85 10.24 -25.30
N THR A 78 -17.38 10.48 -24.09
CA THR A 78 -16.77 9.47 -23.25
C THR A 78 -17.17 9.63 -21.80
N LYS A 79 -17.10 8.52 -21.05
CA LYS A 79 -17.34 8.49 -19.63
C LYS A 79 -16.06 8.07 -18.91
N LEU A 80 -15.75 8.77 -17.84
CA LEU A 80 -14.59 8.49 -17.00
C LEU A 80 -15.02 8.52 -15.52
N LEU A 81 -14.75 7.45 -14.80
CA LEU A 81 -14.97 7.40 -13.37
C LEU A 81 -13.80 8.06 -12.67
N THR A 82 -14.08 9.10 -11.90
CA THR A 82 -13.13 9.77 -11.01
C THR A 82 -13.43 9.41 -9.55
N SER A 83 -12.54 9.73 -8.62
CA SER A 83 -12.79 9.55 -7.18
C SER A 83 -13.98 10.35 -6.65
N LEU A 84 -14.39 11.38 -7.37
CA LEU A 84 -15.57 12.18 -7.06
C LEU A 84 -16.87 11.54 -7.58
N GLY A 85 -16.83 10.91 -8.77
CA GLY A 85 -17.94 10.28 -9.46
C GLY A 85 -17.68 10.15 -10.96
N GLU A 86 -18.67 9.65 -11.71
CA GLU A 86 -18.58 9.54 -13.17
C GLU A 86 -18.78 10.91 -13.81
N ILE A 87 -17.85 11.29 -14.70
CA ILE A 87 -17.95 12.44 -15.60
C ILE A 87 -18.23 11.99 -17.03
N CYS A 88 -18.98 12.81 -17.77
CA CYS A 88 -19.28 12.61 -19.17
C CYS A 88 -18.87 13.84 -19.96
N TYR A 89 -17.91 13.72 -20.85
CA TYR A 89 -17.39 14.83 -21.63
C TYR A 89 -17.13 14.46 -23.09
N SER A 90 -17.15 15.47 -23.95
CA SER A 90 -16.85 15.30 -25.35
C SER A 90 -15.37 15.52 -25.62
N ARG A 91 -14.79 14.67 -26.47
CA ARG A 91 -13.37 14.77 -26.89
C ARG A 91 -13.24 14.57 -28.38
N THR A 92 -12.22 15.21 -28.98
CA THR A 92 -11.97 15.18 -30.41
C THR A 92 -10.96 14.10 -30.77
N TYR A 93 -11.30 13.28 -31.75
CA TYR A 93 -10.41 12.31 -32.36
C TYR A 93 -9.62 12.98 -33.48
N PHE A 94 -8.30 12.87 -33.42
CA PHE A 94 -7.40 13.51 -34.36
C PHE A 94 -6.63 12.46 -35.17
N HIS A 95 -6.23 12.85 -36.38
CA HIS A 95 -5.40 12.08 -37.28
C HIS A 95 -4.13 12.86 -37.60
N ASN A 96 -2.97 12.25 -37.47
CA ASN A 96 -1.70 12.81 -37.89
C ASN A 96 -1.37 12.31 -39.31
N LYS A 97 -1.32 13.20 -40.29
CA LYS A 97 -1.07 12.83 -41.69
C LYS A 97 0.37 12.42 -41.96
N GLU A 98 1.32 12.83 -41.14
CA GLU A 98 2.75 12.52 -41.33
C GLU A 98 3.06 11.11 -40.78
N THR A 99 2.51 10.78 -39.62
CA THR A 99 2.75 9.48 -38.96
C THR A 99 1.67 8.44 -39.27
N GLY A 100 0.49 8.84 -39.78
CA GLY A 100 -0.67 7.98 -39.97
C GLY A 100 -1.37 7.61 -38.65
N GLU A 101 -1.02 8.20 -37.52
CA GLU A 101 -1.53 7.89 -36.20
C GLU A 101 -2.88 8.56 -35.93
N TYR A 102 -3.71 7.88 -35.16
CA TYR A 102 -5.01 8.38 -34.68
C TYR A 102 -5.06 8.37 -33.17
N CYS A 103 -5.49 9.46 -32.54
CA CYS A 103 -5.66 9.52 -31.10
C CYS A 103 -6.60 10.63 -30.62
N TYR A 104 -7.01 10.56 -29.36
CA TYR A 104 -7.60 11.66 -28.62
C TYR A 104 -6.45 12.44 -27.95
N LEU A 105 -6.13 13.63 -28.48
CA LEU A 105 -5.03 14.43 -27.91
C LEU A 105 -5.31 14.84 -26.46
N LEU A 106 -6.58 15.07 -26.09
CA LEU A 106 -6.95 15.36 -24.71
C LEU A 106 -6.60 14.22 -23.75
N ASP A 107 -6.91 12.96 -24.13
CA ASP A 107 -6.57 11.78 -23.32
C ASP A 107 -5.04 11.67 -23.14
N ARG A 108 -4.30 11.89 -24.22
CA ARG A 108 -2.84 11.87 -24.20
C ARG A 108 -2.26 12.91 -23.25
N LEU A 109 -2.85 14.12 -23.21
CA LEU A 109 -2.47 15.20 -22.29
C LEU A 109 -2.76 14.85 -20.83
N MET A 110 -3.85 14.12 -20.58
CA MET A 110 -4.22 13.64 -19.25
C MET A 110 -3.45 12.37 -18.82
N GLY A 111 -2.62 11.79 -19.70
CA GLY A 111 -1.98 10.51 -19.44
C GLY A 111 -2.96 9.34 -19.35
N LEU A 112 -4.12 9.43 -20.02
CA LEU A 112 -5.09 8.36 -20.09
C LEU A 112 -4.72 7.37 -21.19
N GLU A 113 -4.77 6.09 -20.86
CA GLU A 113 -4.64 5.03 -21.85
C GLU A 113 -5.85 4.99 -22.81
N SER A 114 -5.64 4.40 -23.98
CA SER A 114 -6.74 4.17 -24.90
C SER A 114 -7.84 3.34 -24.22
N HIS A 115 -9.08 3.84 -24.29
CA HIS A 115 -10.25 3.24 -23.65
C HIS A 115 -10.26 3.20 -22.12
N ALA A 116 -9.41 3.97 -21.44
CA ALA A 116 -9.47 4.12 -19.99
C ALA A 116 -10.84 4.63 -19.55
N ARG A 117 -11.43 3.96 -18.55
CA ARG A 117 -12.73 4.31 -17.96
C ARG A 117 -12.64 4.68 -16.48
N ILE A 118 -11.47 4.58 -15.90
CA ILE A 118 -11.19 4.87 -14.50
C ILE A 118 -9.96 5.78 -14.48
N SER A 119 -10.05 6.90 -13.79
CA SER A 119 -8.96 7.85 -13.62
C SER A 119 -7.96 7.36 -12.56
N GLU A 120 -6.78 7.95 -12.51
CA GLU A 120 -5.71 7.59 -11.56
C GLU A 120 -6.15 7.72 -10.09
N ASP A 121 -6.85 8.79 -9.78
CA ASP A 121 -7.37 9.08 -8.44
C ASP A 121 -8.44 8.07 -8.00
N ALA A 122 -9.33 7.65 -8.90
CA ALA A 122 -10.30 6.59 -8.62
C ALA A 122 -9.62 5.22 -8.49
N GLU A 123 -8.62 4.93 -9.32
CA GLU A 123 -7.84 3.69 -9.20
C GLU A 123 -7.06 3.62 -7.88
N ALA A 124 -6.42 4.72 -7.49
CA ALA A 124 -5.74 4.80 -6.19
C ALA A 124 -6.72 4.54 -5.03
N ARG A 125 -7.90 5.17 -5.05
CA ARG A 125 -8.94 4.97 -4.03
C ARG A 125 -9.45 3.53 -3.98
N ILE A 126 -9.63 2.89 -5.14
CA ILE A 126 -10.00 1.46 -5.25
C ILE A 126 -8.94 0.58 -4.56
N LEU A 127 -7.66 0.84 -4.80
CA LEU A 127 -6.56 0.07 -4.23
C LEU A 127 -6.39 0.34 -2.74
N GLU A 128 -6.55 1.58 -2.28
CA GLU A 128 -6.54 1.95 -0.86
C GLU A 128 -7.60 1.21 -0.05
N GLU A 129 -8.80 1.09 -0.60
CA GLU A 129 -9.87 0.32 0.05
C GLU A 129 -9.63 -1.19 -0.05
N ALA A 130 -9.19 -1.70 -1.22
CA ALA A 130 -8.99 -3.12 -1.46
C ALA A 130 -7.85 -3.72 -0.62
N VAL A 131 -6.85 -2.91 -0.25
CA VAL A 131 -5.71 -3.35 0.58
C VAL A 131 -6.16 -3.67 2.01
N GLU A 132 -7.20 -3.01 2.52
CA GLU A 132 -7.73 -3.23 3.87
C GLU A 132 -8.97 -4.13 3.88
N SER A 133 -9.72 -4.15 2.77
CA SER A 133 -10.99 -4.84 2.69
C SER A 133 -11.06 -5.81 1.50
N SER A 134 -12.25 -6.17 1.05
CA SER A 134 -12.45 -7.04 -0.11
C SER A 134 -12.39 -6.25 -1.43
N TYR A 135 -12.08 -6.94 -2.54
CA TYR A 135 -12.19 -6.36 -3.89
C TYR A 135 -13.58 -5.77 -4.16
N ARG A 136 -14.64 -6.40 -3.63
CA ARG A 136 -16.00 -5.88 -3.75
C ARG A 136 -16.15 -4.52 -3.07
N LYS A 137 -15.63 -4.37 -1.84
CA LYS A 137 -15.66 -3.07 -1.14
C LYS A 137 -14.80 -2.03 -1.83
N GLY A 138 -13.63 -2.42 -2.35
CA GLY A 138 -12.81 -1.53 -3.17
C GLY A 138 -13.58 -0.98 -4.37
N GLY A 139 -14.38 -1.84 -5.03
CA GLY A 139 -15.24 -1.40 -6.13
C GLY A 139 -16.42 -0.52 -5.73
N ILE A 140 -17.06 -0.81 -4.59
CA ILE A 140 -18.18 0.00 -4.04
C ILE A 140 -17.69 1.39 -3.63
N ASN A 141 -16.51 1.49 -3.05
CA ASN A 141 -15.93 2.73 -2.53
C ASN A 141 -15.01 3.45 -3.55
N ALA A 142 -15.12 3.10 -4.83
CA ALA A 142 -14.30 3.67 -5.90
C ALA A 142 -14.42 5.20 -6.01
N CYS A 143 -15.59 5.75 -5.68
CA CYS A 143 -15.84 7.19 -5.70
C CYS A 143 -16.75 7.63 -4.55
N ILE A 144 -16.91 8.93 -4.39
CA ILE A 144 -17.87 9.53 -3.45
C ILE A 144 -19.30 9.38 -3.97
N GLY A 145 -19.47 9.30 -5.29
CA GLY A 145 -20.77 9.10 -5.96
C GLY A 145 -21.33 7.68 -5.76
N GLU A 146 -22.41 7.39 -6.48
CA GLU A 146 -23.12 6.11 -6.37
C GLU A 146 -22.60 5.04 -7.34
N GLN A 147 -21.60 5.38 -8.16
CA GLN A 147 -21.04 4.47 -9.18
C GLN A 147 -20.13 3.43 -8.53
N GLU A 148 -20.26 2.20 -8.98
CA GLU A 148 -19.48 1.07 -8.49
C GLU A 148 -18.61 0.46 -9.59
N VAL A 149 -17.47 -0.07 -9.20
CA VAL A 149 -16.58 -0.87 -10.05
C VAL A 149 -16.71 -2.34 -9.70
N SER A 150 -16.73 -3.22 -10.72
CA SER A 150 -16.85 -4.66 -10.46
C SER A 150 -15.63 -5.18 -9.70
N LYS A 151 -15.85 -6.19 -8.84
CA LYS A 151 -14.76 -6.86 -8.09
C LYS A 151 -13.72 -7.49 -9.02
N GLU A 152 -14.13 -7.91 -10.22
CA GLU A 152 -13.26 -8.47 -11.25
C GLU A 152 -12.33 -7.39 -11.82
N THR A 153 -12.82 -6.17 -12.00
CA THR A 153 -11.98 -5.02 -12.41
C THR A 153 -10.96 -4.67 -11.34
N VAL A 154 -11.38 -4.62 -10.07
CA VAL A 154 -10.48 -4.38 -8.93
C VAL A 154 -9.40 -5.46 -8.85
N MET A 155 -9.79 -6.73 -8.98
CA MET A 155 -8.88 -7.87 -9.02
C MET A 155 -7.86 -7.73 -10.15
N ASN A 156 -8.32 -7.43 -11.37
CA ASN A 156 -7.44 -7.29 -12.54
C ASN A 156 -6.45 -6.14 -12.34
N LYS A 157 -6.91 -4.99 -11.84
CA LYS A 157 -6.04 -3.86 -11.51
C LYS A 157 -4.94 -4.25 -10.51
N LEU A 158 -5.30 -4.94 -9.43
CA LEU A 158 -4.32 -5.42 -8.47
C LEU A 158 -3.33 -6.43 -9.10
N HIS A 159 -3.82 -7.38 -9.90
CA HIS A 159 -3.00 -8.45 -10.45
C HIS A 159 -1.95 -7.96 -11.46
N THR A 160 -2.18 -6.82 -12.08
CA THR A 160 -1.26 -6.20 -13.05
C THR A 160 -0.27 -5.22 -12.43
N LEU A 161 -0.37 -4.92 -11.12
CA LEU A 161 0.55 -3.97 -10.48
C LEU A 161 2.00 -4.46 -10.51
N GLU A 162 2.90 -3.59 -10.90
CA GLU A 162 4.34 -3.71 -10.68
C GLU A 162 4.76 -2.77 -9.56
N PHE A 163 5.71 -3.22 -8.74
CA PHE A 163 6.11 -2.46 -7.55
C PHE A 163 7.55 -1.95 -7.71
N PRO A 164 7.77 -0.63 -7.62
CA PRO A 164 9.13 -0.10 -7.60
C PRO A 164 9.85 -0.51 -6.33
N LEU A 165 11.13 -0.80 -6.43
CA LEU A 165 11.99 -1.06 -5.28
C LEU A 165 11.87 0.08 -4.26
N LEU A 166 12.18 -0.22 -3.01
CA LEU A 166 12.24 0.80 -1.98
C LEU A 166 13.43 1.71 -2.24
N GLU A 167 13.16 3.01 -2.36
CA GLU A 167 14.21 4.00 -2.58
C GLU A 167 15.09 4.11 -1.33
N PRO A 168 16.43 4.23 -1.50
CA PRO A 168 17.34 4.45 -0.38
C PRO A 168 17.07 5.80 0.29
N LEU A 169 17.57 5.95 1.50
CA LEU A 169 17.48 7.21 2.23
C LEU A 169 18.28 8.30 1.51
N LYS A 170 17.77 9.53 1.52
CA LYS A 170 18.41 10.67 0.83
C LYS A 170 19.83 10.94 1.31
N GLU A 171 20.08 10.67 2.59
CA GLU A 171 21.40 10.81 3.22
C GLU A 171 21.72 9.54 3.99
N LYS A 172 22.94 9.02 3.85
CA LYS A 172 23.39 7.83 4.57
C LYS A 172 23.39 8.09 6.08
N ARG A 173 22.72 7.22 6.80
CA ARG A 173 22.64 7.29 8.26
C ARG A 173 23.83 6.59 8.91
N ARG A 174 24.27 7.12 10.03
CA ARG A 174 25.42 6.61 10.78
C ARG A 174 24.94 5.90 12.03
N VAL A 175 24.80 4.59 11.96
CA VAL A 175 24.38 3.73 13.05
C VAL A 175 25.37 2.58 13.22
N SER A 176 25.68 2.20 14.44
CA SER A 176 26.61 1.09 14.71
C SER A 176 25.93 -0.29 14.58
N ARG A 177 24.61 -0.34 14.69
CA ARG A 177 23.83 -1.59 14.65
C ARG A 177 22.54 -1.39 13.86
N LEU A 178 22.13 -2.45 13.18
CA LEU A 178 20.80 -2.57 12.58
C LEU A 178 20.15 -3.87 13.06
N TYR A 179 18.85 -3.84 13.15
CA TYR A 179 18.03 -4.97 13.51
C TYR A 179 17.12 -5.31 12.34
N ILE A 180 17.01 -6.59 12.07
CA ILE A 180 16.13 -7.14 11.04
C ILE A 180 15.30 -8.22 11.71
N ASP A 181 13.98 -8.13 11.57
CA ASP A 181 13.11 -9.23 11.92
C ASP A 181 12.53 -9.83 10.64
N ALA A 182 12.44 -11.15 10.58
CA ALA A 182 12.00 -11.88 9.41
C ALA A 182 11.05 -13.02 9.81
N ASP A 183 9.93 -13.15 9.10
CA ASP A 183 8.93 -14.19 9.31
C ASP A 183 8.02 -14.32 8.07
N GLU A 184 7.12 -15.31 8.02
CA GLU A 184 6.20 -15.57 6.91
C GLU A 184 4.77 -15.84 7.39
N ASP A 185 3.77 -15.60 6.52
CA ASP A 185 2.40 -16.01 6.74
C ASP A 185 2.03 -17.21 5.86
N HIS A 186 1.09 -18.03 6.31
CA HIS A 186 0.53 -19.15 5.57
C HIS A 186 -0.80 -18.80 4.92
N VAL A 187 -0.76 -18.39 3.66
CA VAL A 187 -1.94 -17.95 2.91
C VAL A 187 -2.49 -19.09 2.05
N SER A 188 -3.78 -19.38 2.24
CA SER A 188 -4.46 -20.46 1.50
C SER A 188 -4.73 -20.08 0.05
N LEU A 189 -4.40 -20.97 -0.89
CA LEU A 189 -4.69 -20.82 -2.31
C LEU A 189 -5.98 -21.53 -2.69
N GLN A 190 -6.76 -20.93 -3.61
CA GLN A 190 -7.95 -21.55 -4.22
C GLN A 190 -7.58 -22.73 -5.13
N TYR A 191 -6.41 -22.63 -5.78
CA TYR A 191 -5.82 -23.64 -6.70
C TYR A 191 -4.32 -23.42 -6.73
N LEU A 192 -3.56 -24.44 -7.15
CA LEU A 192 -2.09 -24.34 -7.19
C LEU A 192 -1.63 -23.37 -8.29
N GLU A 193 -1.97 -23.66 -9.54
CA GLU A 193 -1.60 -22.84 -10.70
C GLU A 193 -2.79 -22.46 -11.58
N LYS A 194 -3.72 -23.41 -11.82
CA LYS A 194 -4.89 -23.23 -12.69
C LYS A 194 -6.18 -23.52 -11.94
N LYS A 195 -7.25 -22.81 -12.29
CA LYS A 195 -8.59 -23.04 -11.78
C LYS A 195 -9.00 -24.51 -11.95
N GLY A 196 -9.35 -25.18 -10.85
CA GLY A 196 -9.64 -26.63 -10.83
C GLY A 196 -8.50 -27.52 -10.34
N ASP A 197 -7.32 -26.99 -10.12
CA ASP A 197 -6.09 -27.69 -9.72
C ASP A 197 -6.02 -28.03 -8.22
N ILE A 198 -7.18 -28.15 -7.57
CA ILE A 198 -7.28 -28.38 -6.13
C ILE A 198 -7.10 -29.87 -5.84
N LYS A 199 -5.87 -30.30 -5.57
CA LYS A 199 -5.61 -31.71 -5.19
C LYS A 199 -5.78 -31.97 -3.70
N LYS A 200 -5.39 -31.04 -2.84
CA LYS A 200 -5.54 -31.14 -1.37
C LYS A 200 -5.62 -29.71 -0.78
N PRO A 201 -6.79 -29.22 -0.35
CA PRO A 201 -6.96 -27.84 0.12
C PRO A 201 -5.99 -27.40 1.22
N ARG A 202 -5.56 -28.32 2.08
CA ARG A 202 -4.62 -28.03 3.19
C ARG A 202 -3.16 -27.89 2.79
N ILE A 203 -2.80 -28.22 1.54
CA ILE A 203 -1.42 -28.15 1.02
C ILE A 203 -1.29 -26.99 0.03
N ASN A 204 -2.42 -26.47 -0.44
CA ASN A 204 -2.42 -25.33 -1.35
C ASN A 204 -2.19 -24.05 -0.56
N THR A 205 -0.95 -23.76 -0.24
CA THR A 205 -0.55 -22.54 0.48
C THR A 205 0.59 -21.85 -0.24
N VAL A 206 0.65 -20.55 -0.07
CA VAL A 206 1.79 -19.71 -0.38
C VAL A 206 2.26 -19.06 0.92
N MET A 207 3.55 -18.83 1.03
CA MET A 207 4.15 -18.24 2.22
C MET A 207 4.81 -16.90 1.87
N PRO A 208 4.02 -15.80 1.79
CA PRO A 208 4.61 -14.49 1.60
C PRO A 208 5.53 -14.16 2.76
N LYS A 209 6.77 -13.79 2.43
CA LYS A 209 7.81 -13.46 3.38
C LYS A 209 7.72 -12.00 3.76
N LEU A 210 7.99 -11.71 5.03
CA LEU A 210 8.09 -10.37 5.60
C LEU A 210 9.48 -10.19 6.19
N ILE A 211 10.16 -9.14 5.78
CA ILE A 211 11.40 -8.67 6.41
C ILE A 211 11.22 -7.19 6.72
N TYR A 212 11.68 -6.75 7.87
CA TYR A 212 11.78 -5.33 8.14
C TYR A 212 13.07 -4.99 8.86
N VAL A 213 13.63 -3.84 8.48
CA VAL A 213 14.89 -3.28 8.96
C VAL A 213 14.59 -2.09 9.84
N TYR A 214 15.16 -2.01 11.03
CA TYR A 214 14.99 -0.89 11.94
C TYR A 214 16.27 -0.57 12.72
N GLU A 215 16.37 0.64 13.24
CA GLU A 215 17.57 1.15 13.89
C GLU A 215 17.58 0.92 15.40
N ASP A 216 16.41 1.00 16.03
CA ASP A 216 16.24 0.88 17.48
C ASP A 216 14.77 0.65 17.83
N VAL A 217 14.48 0.45 19.09
CA VAL A 217 13.12 0.37 19.65
C VAL A 217 12.96 1.41 20.75
N ASN A 218 12.01 2.32 20.56
CA ASN A 218 11.59 3.24 21.61
C ASN A 218 10.59 2.55 22.53
N PHE A 219 10.93 2.53 23.82
CA PHE A 219 10.07 1.96 24.86
C PHE A 219 9.37 3.09 25.61
N ASP A 220 8.07 3.27 25.37
CA ASP A 220 7.22 4.20 26.13
C ASP A 220 6.13 3.41 26.87
N GLY A 221 6.41 3.11 28.13
CA GLY A 221 5.54 2.27 28.96
C GLY A 221 5.35 0.87 28.36
N SER A 222 4.10 0.55 27.95
CA SER A 222 3.77 -0.73 27.29
C SER A 222 3.85 -0.68 25.76
N LYS A 223 4.09 0.50 25.18
CA LYS A 223 4.19 0.67 23.71
C LYS A 223 5.66 0.55 23.30
N HIS A 224 5.85 -0.22 22.24
CA HIS A 224 7.15 -0.37 21.58
C HIS A 224 7.02 0.16 20.17
N GLU A 225 7.82 1.15 19.80
CA GLU A 225 7.82 1.75 18.48
C GLU A 225 9.19 1.56 17.83
N LEU A 226 9.18 0.99 16.62
CA LEU A 226 10.41 0.78 15.86
C LEU A 226 10.89 2.09 15.25
N VAL A 227 12.17 2.39 15.40
CA VAL A 227 12.79 3.61 14.88
C VAL A 227 13.24 3.37 13.44
N ASN A 228 12.79 4.23 12.52
CA ASN A 228 13.15 4.18 11.09
C ASN A 228 12.99 2.79 10.49
N CYS A 229 11.78 2.25 10.60
CA CYS A 229 11.45 0.91 10.14
C CYS A 229 11.11 0.90 8.64
N HIS A 230 11.71 -0.02 7.90
CA HIS A 230 11.50 -0.23 6.47
C HIS A 230 11.16 -1.70 6.19
N TYR A 231 10.12 -1.93 5.39
CA TYR A 231 9.53 -3.24 5.16
C TYR A 231 9.78 -3.74 3.74
N PHE A 232 10.04 -5.05 3.62
CA PHE A 232 10.28 -5.79 2.39
C PHE A 232 9.45 -7.07 2.42
N GLY A 233 8.98 -7.55 1.28
CA GLY A 233 8.26 -8.81 1.27
C GLY A 233 7.40 -9.06 0.03
N GLY A 234 6.81 -10.26 -0.01
CA GLY A 234 6.02 -10.80 -1.11
C GLY A 234 6.19 -12.31 -1.24
N ASP A 235 5.67 -12.92 -2.34
CA ASP A 235 5.86 -14.34 -2.63
C ASP A 235 7.22 -14.58 -3.32
N TYR A 236 8.29 -14.59 -2.55
CA TYR A 236 9.63 -14.95 -3.02
C TYR A 236 9.86 -16.46 -2.86
N ALA A 237 9.38 -17.23 -3.83
CA ALA A 237 9.43 -18.69 -3.77
C ALA A 237 10.81 -19.29 -4.10
N GLY A 238 11.16 -20.36 -3.40
CA GLY A 238 12.38 -21.14 -3.66
C GLY A 238 13.66 -20.42 -3.21
N THR A 239 14.81 -21.03 -3.58
CA THR A 239 16.13 -20.52 -3.17
C THR A 239 16.49 -19.21 -3.86
N GLU A 240 16.18 -19.10 -5.16
CA GLU A 240 16.51 -17.87 -5.93
C GLU A 240 15.65 -16.69 -5.48
N GLY A 241 14.33 -16.87 -5.33
CA GLY A 241 13.48 -15.80 -4.78
C GLY A 241 13.89 -15.38 -3.37
N THR A 242 14.33 -16.32 -2.53
CA THR A 242 14.88 -15.99 -1.21
C THR A 242 16.13 -15.11 -1.31
N LYS A 243 17.05 -15.43 -2.22
CA LYS A 243 18.26 -14.62 -2.43
C LYS A 243 17.92 -13.24 -2.98
N GLU A 244 16.99 -13.16 -3.91
CA GLU A 244 16.50 -11.90 -4.48
C GLU A 244 15.95 -10.97 -3.38
N LEU A 245 15.07 -11.47 -2.50
CA LEU A 245 14.54 -10.69 -1.39
C LEU A 245 15.65 -10.19 -0.45
N TRP A 246 16.60 -11.05 -0.07
CA TRP A 246 17.72 -10.64 0.79
C TRP A 246 18.67 -9.66 0.08
N GLN A 247 18.85 -9.78 -1.24
CA GLN A 247 19.62 -8.83 -2.01
C GLN A 247 18.98 -7.44 -1.99
N GLU A 248 17.65 -7.34 -2.21
CA GLU A 248 16.92 -6.07 -2.09
C GLU A 248 17.14 -5.42 -0.71
N VAL A 249 17.08 -6.22 0.36
CA VAL A 249 17.29 -5.71 1.74
C VAL A 249 18.71 -5.19 1.92
N PHE A 250 19.73 -5.94 1.47
CA PHE A 250 21.12 -5.53 1.66
C PHE A 250 21.55 -4.40 0.73
N ASP A 251 21.00 -4.32 -0.47
CA ASP A 251 21.20 -3.17 -1.37
C ASP A 251 20.66 -1.89 -0.72
N PHE A 252 19.42 -1.94 -0.18
CA PHE A 252 18.87 -0.83 0.58
C PHE A 252 19.75 -0.43 1.77
N ILE A 253 20.27 -1.39 2.55
CA ILE A 253 21.14 -1.12 3.69
C ILE A 253 22.44 -0.45 3.23
N THR A 254 23.09 -0.98 2.20
CA THR A 254 24.35 -0.45 1.67
C THR A 254 24.20 0.97 1.13
N GLU A 255 23.07 1.27 0.51
CA GLU A 255 22.79 2.59 -0.05
C GLU A 255 22.31 3.60 1.02
N SER A 256 21.64 3.15 2.08
CA SER A 256 21.02 4.00 3.10
C SER A 256 21.87 4.22 4.34
N TYR A 257 22.86 3.37 4.61
CA TYR A 257 23.67 3.42 5.84
C TYR A 257 25.16 3.52 5.55
N ASP A 258 25.90 4.17 6.47
CA ASP A 258 27.35 4.28 6.41
C ASP A 258 28.00 2.96 6.83
N GLU A 259 28.53 2.22 5.85
CA GLU A 259 29.15 0.91 6.12
C GLU A 259 30.41 0.97 6.98
N GLU A 260 31.12 2.11 7.05
CA GLU A 260 32.29 2.26 7.91
C GLU A 260 31.90 2.31 9.39
N VAL A 261 30.72 2.86 9.70
CA VAL A 261 30.18 2.97 11.06
C VAL A 261 29.38 1.75 11.47
N LEU A 262 28.70 1.12 10.52
CA LEU A 262 27.89 -0.07 10.79
C LEU A 262 28.78 -1.26 11.19
N GLU A 263 28.65 -1.71 12.44
CA GLU A 263 29.44 -2.81 12.99
C GLU A 263 28.72 -4.16 12.85
N LYS A 264 27.40 -4.19 13.08
CA LYS A 264 26.59 -5.42 13.14
C LYS A 264 25.18 -5.24 12.61
N ILE A 265 24.67 -6.30 12.00
CA ILE A 265 23.28 -6.45 11.58
C ILE A 265 22.75 -7.73 12.26
N TYR A 266 21.76 -7.57 13.14
CA TYR A 266 21.12 -8.69 13.81
C TYR A 266 19.89 -9.13 13.04
N ILE A 267 19.80 -10.40 12.64
CA ILE A 267 18.66 -10.97 11.92
C ILE A 267 17.93 -11.90 12.88
N ASN A 268 16.76 -11.48 13.33
CA ASN A 268 15.88 -12.25 14.20
C ASN A 268 14.89 -13.09 13.37
N GLY A 269 14.62 -14.29 13.79
CA GLY A 269 13.58 -15.12 13.23
C GLY A 269 13.47 -16.48 13.89
N ASP A 270 12.55 -17.30 13.40
CA ASP A 270 12.23 -18.63 13.95
C ASP A 270 13.26 -19.72 13.62
N GLY A 271 14.27 -19.41 12.80
CA GLY A 271 15.31 -20.35 12.37
C GLY A 271 15.00 -21.10 11.08
N ALA A 272 14.01 -20.67 10.32
CA ALA A 272 13.78 -21.18 8.97
C ALA A 272 15.03 -20.96 8.09
N ASP A 273 15.27 -21.87 7.16
CA ASP A 273 16.49 -21.84 6.32
C ASP A 273 16.60 -20.58 5.47
N TRP A 274 15.47 -20.05 5.02
CA TRP A 274 15.45 -18.83 4.23
C TRP A 274 15.90 -17.60 5.03
N ILE A 275 15.62 -17.56 6.35
CA ILE A 275 16.07 -16.48 7.25
C ILE A 275 17.57 -16.61 7.52
N ARG A 276 18.06 -17.83 7.75
CA ARG A 276 19.50 -18.10 7.93
C ARG A 276 20.32 -17.77 6.68
N THR A 277 19.72 -17.93 5.49
CA THR A 277 20.36 -17.56 4.22
C THR A 277 20.76 -16.08 4.25
N GLY A 278 19.91 -15.19 4.73
CA GLY A 278 20.24 -13.77 4.88
C GLY A 278 21.47 -13.52 5.75
N ALA A 279 21.59 -14.23 6.88
CA ALA A 279 22.77 -14.09 7.74
C ALA A 279 24.08 -14.55 7.08
N GLY A 280 23.99 -15.44 6.07
CA GLY A 280 25.14 -15.87 5.28
C GLY A 280 25.51 -14.92 4.13
N MET A 281 24.64 -13.98 3.75
CA MET A 281 24.87 -13.10 2.60
C MET A 281 25.63 -11.81 2.93
N HIS A 282 25.74 -11.44 4.20
CA HIS A 282 26.43 -10.21 4.59
C HIS A 282 27.42 -10.46 5.75
N ALA A 283 28.66 -9.98 5.62
CA ALA A 283 29.74 -10.27 6.59
C ALA A 283 29.46 -9.80 8.03
N LYS A 284 28.70 -8.70 8.17
CA LYS A 284 28.33 -8.10 9.47
C LYS A 284 27.03 -8.70 10.03
N ALA A 285 26.30 -9.51 9.26
CA ALA A 285 25.05 -10.12 9.69
C ALA A 285 25.28 -11.27 10.70
N ARG A 286 24.40 -11.35 11.69
CA ARG A 286 24.38 -12.40 12.71
C ARG A 286 22.94 -12.86 12.91
N PHE A 287 22.71 -14.16 12.75
CA PHE A 287 21.40 -14.75 13.04
C PHE A 287 21.17 -14.82 14.55
N VAL A 288 19.98 -14.46 14.97
CA VAL A 288 19.51 -14.52 16.36
C VAL A 288 18.19 -15.30 16.37
N LEU A 289 18.10 -16.32 17.22
CA LEU A 289 16.85 -17.08 17.34
C LEU A 289 15.82 -16.28 18.14
N ASP A 290 14.61 -16.19 17.59
CA ASP A 290 13.47 -15.58 18.29
C ASP A 290 13.18 -16.30 19.61
N ARG A 291 13.06 -15.50 20.67
CA ARG A 291 12.80 -16.00 22.03
C ARG A 291 11.39 -16.59 22.17
N PHE A 292 10.41 -16.08 21.46
CA PHE A 292 9.05 -16.60 21.52
C PHE A 292 9.01 -18.05 21.00
N HIS A 293 9.59 -18.31 19.83
CA HIS A 293 9.66 -19.66 19.27
C HIS A 293 10.53 -20.60 20.14
N MET A 294 11.67 -20.12 20.64
CA MET A 294 12.46 -20.88 21.58
C MET A 294 11.64 -21.31 22.81
N HIS A 295 10.91 -20.39 23.42
CA HIS A 295 10.07 -20.67 24.57
C HIS A 295 8.92 -21.65 24.25
N LYS A 296 8.25 -21.47 23.11
CA LYS A 296 7.18 -22.35 22.60
C LYS A 296 7.64 -23.81 22.48
N TYR A 297 8.82 -24.05 21.92
CA TYR A 297 9.40 -25.39 21.82
C TYR A 297 9.77 -25.98 23.18
N ILE A 298 10.36 -25.20 24.09
CA ILE A 298 10.66 -25.66 25.46
C ILE A 298 9.37 -25.99 26.21
N ILE A 299 8.30 -25.20 26.09
CA ILE A 299 6.99 -25.52 26.70
C ILE A 299 6.43 -26.82 26.10
N SER A 300 6.47 -26.97 24.78
CA SER A 300 5.97 -28.17 24.09
C SER A 300 6.67 -29.44 24.61
N ALA A 301 7.98 -29.38 24.81
CA ALA A 301 8.79 -30.48 25.33
C ALA A 301 8.48 -30.84 26.79
N THR A 302 7.99 -29.90 27.59
CA THR A 302 7.91 -30.07 29.05
C THR A 302 6.49 -30.16 29.60
N SER A 303 5.46 -29.70 28.84
CA SER A 303 4.08 -29.52 29.32
C SER A 303 3.43 -30.82 29.83
N HIS A 304 3.85 -31.96 29.35
CA HIS A 304 3.31 -33.29 29.77
C HIS A 304 3.87 -33.79 31.09
N LEU A 305 4.93 -33.21 31.64
CA LEU A 305 5.58 -33.62 32.88
C LEU A 305 4.84 -33.18 34.14
N LYS A 306 3.70 -32.50 34.00
CA LYS A 306 2.87 -32.01 35.11
C LYS A 306 3.67 -31.24 36.16
N ASP A 307 3.80 -31.73 37.38
CA ASP A 307 4.49 -31.05 38.50
C ASP A 307 5.99 -30.80 38.24
N SER A 308 6.64 -31.71 37.50
CA SER A 308 8.06 -31.59 37.13
C SER A 308 8.32 -30.68 35.92
N ALA A 309 7.30 -30.16 35.26
CA ALA A 309 7.45 -29.34 34.06
C ALA A 309 8.28 -28.06 34.30
N GLN A 310 8.09 -27.41 35.44
CA GLN A 310 8.80 -26.19 35.78
C GLN A 310 10.29 -26.44 36.06
N ASP A 311 10.61 -27.55 36.73
CA ASP A 311 12.00 -27.93 37.02
C ASP A 311 12.75 -28.26 35.73
N ALA A 312 12.12 -29.03 34.84
CA ALA A 312 12.67 -29.35 33.53
C ALA A 312 12.96 -28.10 32.69
N ARG A 313 12.02 -27.14 32.65
CA ARG A 313 12.23 -25.84 31.96
C ARG A 313 13.41 -25.09 32.57
N SER A 314 13.45 -25.02 33.89
CA SER A 314 14.51 -24.34 34.64
C SER A 314 15.90 -24.96 34.37
N GLU A 315 15.98 -26.29 34.24
CA GLU A 315 17.20 -27.00 33.86
C GLU A 315 17.69 -26.61 32.47
N ILE A 316 16.75 -26.61 31.46
CA ILE A 316 17.07 -26.20 30.10
C ILE A 316 17.53 -24.74 30.04
N TYR A 317 16.81 -23.80 30.69
CA TYR A 317 17.20 -22.38 30.69
C TYR A 317 18.52 -22.16 31.44
N ARG A 318 18.79 -22.92 32.52
CA ARG A 318 20.08 -22.86 33.21
C ARG A 318 21.23 -23.32 32.32
N ALA A 319 21.01 -24.33 31.49
CA ALA A 319 21.99 -24.80 30.51
C ALA A 319 22.22 -23.74 29.41
N ILE A 320 21.17 -23.10 28.88
CA ILE A 320 21.24 -22.02 27.90
C ILE A 320 21.98 -20.81 28.45
N ASN A 321 21.60 -20.31 29.63
CA ASN A 321 22.21 -19.15 30.26
C ASN A 321 23.67 -19.43 30.65
N GLY A 322 23.96 -20.68 31.01
CA GLY A 322 25.32 -21.17 31.28
C GLY A 322 26.16 -21.45 30.04
N LYS A 323 25.57 -21.25 28.81
CA LYS A 323 26.23 -21.50 27.53
C LYS A 323 26.73 -22.94 27.35
N ARG A 324 26.04 -23.91 27.97
CA ARG A 324 26.46 -25.32 28.04
C ARG A 324 25.55 -26.18 27.14
N LYS A 325 25.91 -26.33 25.84
CA LYS A 325 25.12 -27.09 24.87
C LYS A 325 24.89 -28.53 25.32
N TRP A 326 25.95 -29.20 25.84
CA TRP A 326 25.88 -30.57 26.35
C TRP A 326 24.86 -30.72 27.49
N ALA A 327 24.78 -29.73 28.40
CA ALA A 327 23.83 -29.78 29.52
C ALA A 327 22.37 -29.57 29.07
N ALA A 328 22.15 -28.79 28.00
CA ALA A 328 20.83 -28.69 27.38
C ALA A 328 20.44 -29.99 26.70
N GLU A 329 21.36 -30.65 26.02
CA GLU A 329 21.14 -31.96 25.41
C GLU A 329 20.78 -33.00 26.48
N GLU A 330 21.56 -33.10 27.54
CA GLU A 330 21.33 -34.00 28.68
C GLU A 330 19.94 -33.76 29.32
N ALA A 331 19.53 -32.48 29.45
CA ALA A 331 18.20 -32.15 29.99
C ALA A 331 17.07 -32.71 29.10
N PHE A 332 17.18 -32.55 27.78
CA PHE A 332 16.22 -33.13 26.85
C PHE A 332 16.22 -34.67 26.87
N ASP A 333 17.39 -35.31 27.01
CA ASP A 333 17.50 -36.78 27.09
C ASP A 333 16.87 -37.34 28.36
N LYS A 334 17.00 -36.63 29.48
CA LYS A 334 16.30 -36.97 30.74
C LYS A 334 14.76 -36.91 30.53
N ILE A 335 14.27 -35.86 29.85
CA ILE A 335 12.83 -35.71 29.55
C ILE A 335 12.38 -36.86 28.64
N LEU A 336 13.12 -37.18 27.60
CA LEU A 336 12.82 -38.32 26.71
C LEU A 336 12.72 -39.63 27.46
N HIS A 337 13.69 -39.88 28.38
CA HIS A 337 13.71 -41.15 29.16
C HIS A 337 12.47 -41.36 30.01
N VAL A 338 11.84 -40.29 30.55
CA VAL A 338 10.64 -40.35 31.37
C VAL A 338 9.33 -40.20 30.61
N THR A 339 9.43 -40.01 29.28
CA THR A 339 8.24 -39.80 28.43
C THR A 339 7.72 -41.11 27.87
N GLU A 340 6.60 -41.57 28.37
CA GLU A 340 5.97 -42.86 27.96
C GLU A 340 5.22 -42.74 26.61
N SER A 341 4.63 -41.58 26.30
CA SER A 341 3.81 -41.37 25.11
C SER A 341 4.67 -41.11 23.88
N GLU A 342 4.54 -41.92 22.85
CA GLU A 342 5.27 -41.75 21.56
C GLU A 342 5.03 -40.38 20.93
N THR A 343 3.78 -39.88 20.97
CA THR A 343 3.48 -38.52 20.43
C THR A 343 4.20 -37.41 21.20
N LYS A 344 4.31 -37.55 22.53
CA LYS A 344 5.02 -36.62 23.38
C LYS A 344 6.55 -36.74 23.22
N ALA A 345 7.06 -37.96 23.09
CA ALA A 345 8.47 -38.20 22.79
C ALA A 345 8.88 -37.53 21.47
N LYS A 346 8.11 -37.66 20.40
CA LYS A 346 8.33 -36.94 19.13
C LYS A 346 8.35 -35.41 19.30
N ALA A 347 7.48 -34.87 20.15
CA ALA A 347 7.48 -33.43 20.46
C ALA A 347 8.74 -32.99 21.21
N VAL A 348 9.23 -33.78 22.16
CA VAL A 348 10.47 -33.54 22.90
C VAL A 348 11.68 -33.60 21.96
N GLU A 349 11.73 -34.63 21.10
CA GLU A 349 12.81 -34.81 20.12
C GLU A 349 12.85 -33.65 19.12
N SER A 350 11.68 -33.23 18.62
CA SER A 350 11.57 -32.05 17.76
C SER A 350 12.10 -30.80 18.46
N ALA A 351 11.73 -30.56 19.70
CA ALA A 351 12.22 -29.43 20.49
C ALA A 351 13.74 -29.50 20.75
N LYS A 352 14.25 -30.70 21.10
CA LYS A 352 15.70 -30.96 21.23
C LYS A 352 16.45 -30.55 19.96
N ASN A 353 16.01 -31.09 18.81
CA ASN A 353 16.63 -30.84 17.53
C ASN A 353 16.56 -29.35 17.15
N TYR A 354 15.42 -28.69 17.39
CA TYR A 354 15.26 -27.28 17.14
C TYR A 354 16.18 -26.40 18.00
N ILE A 355 16.26 -26.64 19.30
CA ILE A 355 17.09 -25.87 20.24
C ILE A 355 18.60 -26.09 19.94
N LEU A 356 19.01 -27.36 19.77
CA LEU A 356 20.42 -27.67 19.51
C LEU A 356 20.86 -27.27 18.10
N GLY A 357 19.96 -27.32 17.11
CA GLY A 357 20.23 -26.87 15.73
C GLY A 357 20.35 -25.35 15.62
N ASN A 358 19.64 -24.59 16.49
CA ASN A 358 19.70 -23.13 16.54
C ASN A 358 20.65 -22.59 17.63
N TRP A 359 21.51 -23.44 18.20
CA TRP A 359 22.33 -23.07 19.36
C TRP A 359 23.18 -21.81 19.14
N ALA A 360 23.75 -21.63 17.96
CA ALA A 360 24.54 -20.45 17.62
C ALA A 360 23.71 -19.16 17.72
N GLY A 361 22.51 -19.15 17.16
CA GLY A 361 21.59 -18.01 17.25
C GLY A 361 21.11 -17.73 18.67
N ILE A 362 20.85 -18.79 19.46
CA ILE A 362 20.55 -18.65 20.90
C ILE A 362 21.72 -18.02 21.64
N MET A 363 22.96 -18.47 21.39
CA MET A 363 24.14 -17.93 22.03
C MET A 363 24.39 -16.46 21.66
N GLU A 364 24.06 -16.05 20.46
CA GLU A 364 24.15 -14.64 20.10
C GLU A 364 23.17 -13.80 20.93
N SER A 365 21.92 -14.24 21.09
CA SER A 365 20.94 -13.53 21.94
C SER A 365 21.35 -13.46 23.44
N VAL A 366 22.05 -14.48 23.94
CA VAL A 366 22.56 -14.51 25.34
C VAL A 366 23.78 -13.60 25.55
N ARG A 367 24.59 -13.41 24.48
CA ARG A 367 25.78 -12.54 24.53
C ARG A 367 25.43 -11.06 24.49
N VAL A 368 24.43 -10.74 23.68
CA VAL A 368 24.01 -9.36 23.41
C VAL A 368 22.90 -8.98 24.38
N LYS A 369 23.23 -8.18 25.39
CA LYS A 369 22.27 -7.63 26.36
C LYS A 369 21.61 -6.36 25.80
N ASP A 370 21.00 -6.49 24.66
CA ASP A 370 20.34 -5.38 23.96
C ASP A 370 18.81 -5.54 24.02
N LYS A 371 18.12 -4.50 24.50
CA LYS A 371 16.66 -4.52 24.60
C LYS A 371 15.98 -4.45 23.23
N SER A 372 16.63 -3.81 22.25
CA SER A 372 16.12 -3.67 20.88
C SER A 372 16.21 -4.96 20.07
N LEU A 373 16.90 -5.99 20.63
CA LEU A 373 16.94 -7.34 20.09
C LEU A 373 15.70 -8.17 20.50
N GLN A 374 14.53 -7.57 20.47
CA GLN A 374 13.26 -8.25 20.75
C GLN A 374 12.53 -8.44 19.42
N CYS A 375 12.46 -9.69 18.95
CA CYS A 375 11.70 -10.01 17.74
C CYS A 375 10.21 -9.69 17.92
N SER A 376 9.64 -8.92 17.01
CA SER A 376 8.22 -8.59 16.95
C SER A 376 7.56 -9.11 15.65
N ALA A 377 8.24 -10.00 14.92
CA ALA A 377 7.86 -10.45 13.60
C ALA A 377 6.44 -11.03 13.55
N GLU A 378 6.05 -11.89 14.51
CA GLU A 378 4.71 -12.49 14.56
C GLU A 378 3.60 -11.42 14.63
N GLY A 379 3.79 -10.36 15.44
CA GLY A 379 2.85 -9.24 15.52
C GLY A 379 2.76 -8.46 14.20
N HIS A 380 3.89 -8.22 13.55
CA HIS A 380 3.92 -7.52 12.26
C HIS A 380 3.33 -8.37 11.14
N VAL A 381 3.63 -9.68 11.08
CA VAL A 381 2.99 -10.61 10.13
C VAL A 381 1.49 -10.65 10.33
N SER A 382 1.02 -10.72 11.59
CA SER A 382 -0.40 -10.68 11.91
C SER A 382 -1.08 -9.43 11.33
N HIS A 383 -0.56 -8.24 11.61
CA HIS A 383 -1.16 -6.97 11.16
C HIS A 383 -0.96 -6.69 9.67
N ILE A 384 0.21 -7.06 9.11
CA ILE A 384 0.51 -6.75 7.72
C ILE A 384 -0.13 -7.77 6.78
N TYR A 385 -0.06 -9.06 7.08
CA TYR A 385 -0.55 -10.12 6.20
C TYR A 385 -1.82 -10.79 6.72
N SER A 386 -1.81 -11.33 7.96
CA SER A 386 -2.86 -12.24 8.39
C SER A 386 -4.22 -11.58 8.50
N ASP A 387 -4.32 -10.37 9.01
CA ASP A 387 -5.58 -9.61 9.12
C ASP A 387 -6.32 -9.51 7.79
N ARG A 388 -5.60 -9.39 6.68
CA ARG A 388 -6.17 -9.26 5.35
C ARG A 388 -6.22 -10.56 4.57
N MET A 389 -5.26 -11.46 4.76
CA MET A 389 -4.99 -12.54 3.82
C MET A 389 -5.28 -13.93 4.38
N SER A 390 -5.11 -14.18 5.68
CA SER A 390 -5.21 -15.52 6.27
C SER A 390 -6.13 -15.63 7.49
N SER A 391 -6.47 -14.54 8.20
CA SER A 391 -7.30 -14.55 9.40
C SER A 391 -8.74 -15.02 9.18
N ARG A 392 -9.21 -15.03 7.94
CA ARG A 392 -10.52 -15.51 7.51
C ARG A 392 -10.34 -16.64 6.50
N PRO A 393 -11.32 -17.53 6.31
CA PRO A 393 -11.27 -18.57 5.29
C PRO A 393 -11.37 -17.93 3.89
N LEU A 394 -10.28 -17.35 3.42
CA LEU A 394 -10.12 -16.78 2.11
C LEU A 394 -9.22 -17.71 1.29
N GLY A 395 -9.53 -17.87 0.00
CA GLY A 395 -8.65 -18.50 -0.96
C GLY A 395 -8.17 -17.49 -1.98
N TRP A 396 -6.88 -17.47 -2.24
CA TRP A 396 -6.21 -16.56 -3.17
C TRP A 396 -5.76 -17.26 -4.44
N SER A 397 -5.64 -16.56 -5.56
CA SER A 397 -4.72 -16.98 -6.61
C SER A 397 -3.29 -16.66 -6.17
N ARG A 398 -2.29 -17.37 -6.67
CA ARG A 398 -0.88 -17.09 -6.33
C ARG A 398 -0.51 -15.64 -6.66
N THR A 399 -0.84 -15.18 -7.87
CA THR A 399 -0.64 -13.78 -8.28
C THR A 399 -1.35 -12.79 -7.35
N GLY A 400 -2.62 -13.07 -7.01
CA GLY A 400 -3.38 -12.21 -6.10
C GLY A 400 -2.79 -12.14 -4.69
N ALA A 401 -2.26 -13.25 -4.18
CA ALA A 401 -1.58 -13.28 -2.88
C ALA A 401 -0.27 -12.47 -2.91
N ASP A 402 0.58 -12.67 -3.93
CA ASP A 402 1.82 -11.89 -4.08
C ASP A 402 1.56 -10.39 -4.20
N LYS A 403 0.68 -10.00 -5.15
CA LYS A 403 0.40 -8.57 -5.40
C LYS A 403 -0.26 -7.90 -4.19
N MET A 404 -1.11 -8.61 -3.45
CA MET A 404 -1.69 -8.10 -2.20
C MET A 404 -0.62 -7.97 -1.11
N ALA A 405 0.25 -8.95 -0.95
CA ALA A 405 1.34 -8.86 0.02
C ALA A 405 2.25 -7.67 -0.26
N ARG A 406 2.66 -7.47 -1.52
CA ARG A 406 3.49 -6.33 -1.94
C ARG A 406 2.77 -4.98 -1.77
N LEU A 407 1.46 -4.91 -2.06
CA LEU A 407 0.68 -3.69 -1.85
C LEU A 407 0.59 -3.31 -0.36
N ARG A 408 0.43 -4.30 0.52
CA ARG A 408 0.44 -4.08 1.97
C ARG A 408 1.81 -3.59 2.47
N ILE A 409 2.91 -4.15 1.95
CA ILE A 409 4.27 -3.67 2.21
C ILE A 409 4.46 -2.23 1.72
N TYR A 410 4.02 -1.93 0.49
CA TYR A 410 4.09 -0.59 -0.09
C TYR A 410 3.41 0.45 0.80
N ARG A 411 2.20 0.12 1.28
CA ARG A 411 1.45 0.98 2.22
C ARG A 411 2.10 1.06 3.60
N GLN A 412 2.64 -0.05 4.12
CA GLN A 412 3.32 -0.08 5.42
C GLN A 412 4.56 0.83 5.42
N ASN A 413 5.24 0.95 4.29
CA ASN A 413 6.30 1.93 4.05
C ASN A 413 5.77 3.37 3.86
N LYS A 414 4.48 3.64 4.09
CA LYS A 414 3.83 4.96 3.98
C LYS A 414 3.99 5.60 2.60
N ARG A 415 4.11 4.79 1.55
CA ARG A 415 4.20 5.26 0.17
C ARG A 415 2.80 5.56 -0.38
N ASP A 416 2.71 6.58 -1.22
CA ASP A 416 1.46 7.03 -1.82
C ASP A 416 0.98 6.06 -2.91
N ILE A 417 -0.24 5.56 -2.80
CA ILE A 417 -0.83 4.63 -3.78
C ILE A 417 -1.11 5.33 -5.12
N LEU A 418 -1.37 6.64 -5.12
CA LEU A 418 -1.49 7.40 -6.37
C LEU A 418 -0.16 7.39 -7.15
N GLU A 419 0.97 7.52 -6.47
CA GLU A 419 2.28 7.38 -7.11
C GLU A 419 2.53 5.96 -7.63
N LEU A 420 2.02 4.93 -6.95
CA LEU A 420 2.07 3.56 -7.46
C LEU A 420 1.26 3.40 -8.75
N VAL A 421 0.06 3.97 -8.82
CA VAL A 421 -0.77 3.97 -10.04
C VAL A 421 -0.05 4.69 -11.18
N ARG A 422 0.59 5.82 -10.91
CA ARG A 422 1.39 6.57 -11.90
C ARG A 422 2.63 5.82 -12.35
N TYR A 423 3.24 5.04 -11.45
CA TYR A 423 4.39 4.21 -11.78
C TYR A 423 4.07 3.20 -12.88
N GLN A 424 2.85 2.62 -12.89
CA GLN A 424 2.43 1.68 -13.93
C GLN A 424 2.49 2.30 -15.35
N LYS A 425 2.33 3.61 -15.46
CA LYS A 425 2.32 4.33 -16.74
C LYS A 425 3.72 4.74 -17.22
N LYS A 426 4.68 4.86 -16.32
CA LYS A 426 6.07 5.24 -16.67
C LYS A 426 6.77 4.20 -17.52
N GLU A 427 6.36 2.94 -17.43
CA GLU A 427 6.93 1.84 -18.21
C GLU A 427 6.27 1.64 -19.58
N LEU A 428 5.13 2.31 -19.84
CA LEU A 428 4.54 2.29 -21.16
C LEU A 428 5.42 3.14 -22.10
N PRO A 429 5.86 2.59 -23.25
CA PRO A 429 6.62 3.37 -24.21
C PRO A 429 5.78 4.59 -24.61
N LEU A 430 6.31 5.78 -24.36
CA LEU A 430 5.72 7.02 -24.83
C LEU A 430 5.51 6.87 -26.34
N ALA A 431 4.25 6.91 -26.79
CA ALA A 431 3.95 6.88 -28.20
C ALA A 431 4.73 8.00 -28.89
N ALA A 432 5.32 7.72 -30.04
CA ALA A 432 6.10 8.69 -30.78
C ALA A 432 5.31 10.00 -30.93
N GLY A 433 5.88 11.12 -30.50
CA GLY A 433 5.22 12.44 -30.46
C GLY A 433 4.59 12.85 -29.12
N ALA A 434 4.62 12.02 -28.09
CA ALA A 434 4.08 12.36 -26.76
C ALA A 434 4.85 13.55 -26.12
N GLU A 435 6.14 13.67 -26.37
CA GLU A 435 6.94 14.82 -25.90
C GLU A 435 6.45 16.16 -26.50
N GLU A 436 6.12 16.19 -27.79
CA GLU A 436 5.57 17.40 -28.42
C GLU A 436 4.21 17.78 -27.84
N VAL A 437 3.37 16.79 -27.49
CA VAL A 437 2.06 17.02 -26.87
C VAL A 437 2.20 17.54 -25.43
N ILE A 438 3.16 17.05 -24.67
CA ILE A 438 3.44 17.55 -23.31
C ILE A 438 3.90 19.00 -23.34
N TYR A 439 4.80 19.38 -24.27
CA TYR A 439 5.22 20.76 -24.47
C TYR A 439 4.04 21.66 -24.87
N SER A 440 3.14 21.19 -25.74
CA SER A 440 1.94 21.89 -26.13
C SER A 440 0.99 22.14 -24.95
N ALA A 441 0.83 21.14 -24.04
CA ALA A 441 0.02 21.29 -22.84
C ALA A 441 0.57 22.38 -21.90
N THR A 442 1.87 22.39 -21.67
CA THR A 442 2.53 23.43 -20.88
C THR A 442 2.37 24.82 -21.51
N GLN A 443 2.45 24.93 -22.83
CA GLN A 443 2.19 26.17 -23.56
C GLN A 443 0.72 26.59 -23.45
N MET A 444 -0.23 25.65 -23.52
CA MET A 444 -1.66 25.90 -23.31
C MET A 444 -1.92 26.48 -21.93
N LEU A 445 -1.44 25.82 -20.87
CA LEU A 445 -1.59 26.28 -19.49
C LEU A 445 -0.92 27.64 -19.26
N THR A 446 0.22 27.91 -19.91
CA THR A 446 0.92 29.20 -19.82
C THR A 446 0.17 30.30 -20.57
N ALA A 447 -0.42 30.02 -21.73
CA ALA A 447 -1.20 30.97 -22.51
C ALA A 447 -2.53 31.34 -21.80
N GLU A 448 -3.20 30.37 -21.17
CA GLU A 448 -4.40 30.64 -20.37
C GLU A 448 -4.12 31.36 -19.05
N ARG A 449 -3.03 31.03 -18.34
CA ARG A 449 -2.59 31.80 -17.16
C ARG A 449 -2.27 33.23 -17.50
N ARG A 450 -1.82 33.53 -18.72
CA ARG A 450 -1.63 34.90 -19.23
C ARG A 450 -2.95 35.59 -19.59
N ASN A 451 -4.02 34.83 -19.81
CA ASN A 451 -5.34 35.38 -20.07
C ASN A 451 -6.01 35.75 -18.73
N LYS A 452 -5.51 36.81 -18.10
CA LYS A 452 -5.95 37.38 -16.81
C LYS A 452 -7.46 37.63 -16.68
N ASN A 453 -8.22 37.49 -17.77
CA ASN A 453 -9.64 37.85 -17.82
C ASN A 453 -10.59 36.81 -17.25
N ARG A 454 -10.22 35.54 -17.10
CA ARG A 454 -11.17 34.51 -16.62
C ARG A 454 -11.34 34.56 -15.09
N LEU A 455 -10.24 34.62 -14.35
CA LEU A 455 -10.26 34.80 -12.90
C LEU A 455 -10.64 36.21 -12.47
N GLY A 456 -10.28 37.24 -13.23
CA GLY A 456 -10.72 38.61 -13.00
C GLY A 456 -12.23 38.77 -13.13
N LYS A 457 -12.87 38.11 -14.11
CA LYS A 457 -14.34 38.12 -14.28
C LYS A 457 -15.08 37.39 -13.16
N LEU A 458 -14.49 36.39 -12.53
CA LEU A 458 -15.02 35.75 -11.33
C LEU A 458 -14.98 36.68 -10.12
N ALA A 459 -13.96 37.55 -10.03
CA ALA A 459 -13.85 38.57 -8.97
C ALA A 459 -14.88 39.71 -9.11
N ASP A 460 -15.28 40.00 -10.35
CA ASP A 460 -16.25 41.07 -10.68
C ASP A 460 -17.71 40.62 -10.77
N MET A 461 -18.01 39.36 -10.40
CA MET A 461 -19.39 38.87 -10.35
C MET A 461 -20.22 39.67 -9.36
N PRO A 462 -21.39 40.21 -9.75
CA PRO A 462 -22.25 40.95 -8.83
C PRO A 462 -22.71 39.98 -7.73
N VAL A 463 -22.40 40.34 -6.49
CA VAL A 463 -22.93 39.65 -5.31
C VAL A 463 -24.41 40.07 -5.25
N TYR A 464 -25.29 39.23 -5.77
CA TYR A 464 -26.73 39.43 -5.58
C TYR A 464 -27.00 39.54 -4.10
N SER A 465 -27.88 40.47 -3.73
CA SER A 465 -28.28 40.83 -2.38
C SER A 465 -28.84 39.62 -1.61
N ILE A 466 -27.95 38.89 -0.97
CA ILE A 466 -28.29 37.88 0.03
C ILE A 466 -28.53 38.62 1.38
N PRO A 467 -29.52 38.23 2.19
CA PRO A 467 -29.81 38.90 3.46
C PRO A 467 -28.59 39.03 4.37
N TYR A 468 -28.41 40.17 4.90
CA TYR A 468 -27.27 40.80 5.54
C TYR A 468 -26.31 39.99 6.44
N PRO A 469 -26.67 38.92 7.20
CA PRO A 469 -25.69 38.22 8.02
C PRO A 469 -24.75 37.29 7.23
N GLN A 470 -25.14 36.87 6.02
CA GLN A 470 -24.37 35.88 5.21
C GLN A 470 -23.33 36.55 4.32
N ILE A 471 -23.56 37.82 3.93
CA ILE A 471 -22.61 38.57 3.07
C ILE A 471 -21.25 38.78 3.77
N LYS A 472 -21.24 39.03 5.09
CA LYS A 472 -19.98 39.18 5.83
C LYS A 472 -19.15 37.90 5.89
N LYS A 473 -19.78 36.74 5.95
CA LYS A 473 -19.08 35.42 5.92
C LYS A 473 -18.52 35.10 4.55
N ILE A 474 -19.25 35.40 3.50
CA ILE A 474 -18.82 35.21 2.10
C ILE A 474 -17.72 36.23 1.73
N ALA A 475 -17.80 37.46 2.19
CA ALA A 475 -16.72 38.42 2.00
C ALA A 475 -15.45 38.08 2.78
N ALA A 476 -15.55 37.47 3.96
CA ALA A 476 -14.42 36.97 4.73
C ALA A 476 -13.77 35.75 4.07
N LEU A 477 -14.56 34.84 3.50
CA LEU A 477 -14.09 33.72 2.69
C LEU A 477 -13.39 34.21 1.40
N LYS A 478 -13.95 35.24 0.74
CA LYS A 478 -13.36 35.85 -0.46
C LYS A 478 -11.98 36.46 -0.15
N ASN A 479 -11.80 37.13 0.98
CA ASN A 479 -10.53 37.69 1.39
C ASN A 479 -9.50 36.64 1.87
N HIS A 480 -9.95 35.50 2.38
CA HIS A 480 -9.05 34.40 2.80
C HIS A 480 -8.58 33.50 1.66
N ILE A 481 -9.39 33.30 0.63
CA ILE A 481 -9.05 32.48 -0.53
C ILE A 481 -8.05 33.20 -1.47
N TRP A 482 -7.99 34.53 -1.45
CA TRP A 482 -7.15 35.34 -2.33
C TRP A 482 -5.89 35.90 -1.64
N GLY A 483 -5.63 35.52 -0.42
CA GLY A 483 -4.45 35.91 0.37
C GLY A 483 -3.30 34.91 0.37
N LEU A 484 -3.27 33.98 -0.61
CA LEU A 484 -2.16 33.05 -0.86
C LEU A 484 -1.42 33.40 -2.16
#